data_24e70a2f00aac69cb71f52facd892031
#
_entry.id   24e70a2f00aac69cb71f52facd892031
#
_cell.length_a   1.000
_cell.length_b   1.000
_cell.length_c   1.000
_cell.angle_alpha   90.00
_cell.angle_beta   90.00
_cell.angle_gamma   90.00
#
_symmetry.space_group_name_H-M   'P 1'
#
loop_
_entity.id
_entity.type
_entity.pdbx_description
1 polymer ?
#
loop_
_entity_poly.entity_id
_entity_poly.type
_entity_poly.pdbx_seq_one_letter_code
_entity_poly.pdbx_strand_id
1 'polypeptide(L)'
;LIRLIRDLSRKGHKKFLIFTQFRTTQDYLALILNGFDVVVFNGSMNRDQKEEAIKRFRDSAEILIATEAGGEGRNMQFCDVLINYDLPWSPLKIEQRIGRIHRFGQPNDVHIYNFSTRNTVAERVLEVLTEKLKIFEESIGTPDIMLGQIEDELQDIYEEASHE
;
A
#
# COMPACT_ATOMS: atom_id res chain seq x y z
N LEU A 1 -8.74 10.93 -2.78
CA LEU A 1 -7.34 10.71 -3.12
C LEU A 1 -6.64 12.02 -3.50
N ILE A 2 -7.04 12.71 -4.56
CA ILE A 2 -6.41 13.95 -5.05
C ILE A 2 -6.30 15.01 -3.94
N ARG A 3 -7.36 15.21 -3.17
CA ARG A 3 -7.35 16.14 -2.04
C ARG A 3 -6.32 15.75 -0.98
N LEU A 4 -6.26 14.47 -0.62
CA LEU A 4 -5.27 13.96 0.33
C LEU A 4 -3.84 14.24 -0.15
N ILE A 5 -3.53 13.90 -1.41
CA ILE A 5 -2.19 14.11 -1.99
C ILE A 5 -1.82 15.60 -1.94
N ARG A 6 -2.74 16.49 -2.36
CA ARG A 6 -2.49 17.95 -2.31
C ARG A 6 -2.26 18.47 -0.91
N ASP A 7 -3.04 17.99 0.08
CA ASP A 7 -2.90 18.40 1.46
C ASP A 7 -1.56 17.91 2.06
N LEU A 8 -1.14 16.70 1.72
CA LEU A 8 0.17 16.16 2.12
C LEU A 8 1.32 16.88 1.42
N SER A 9 1.19 17.22 0.15
CA SER A 9 2.19 18.02 -0.58
C SER A 9 2.39 19.39 0.07
N ARG A 10 1.32 20.03 0.53
CA ARG A 10 1.40 21.30 1.27
C ARG A 10 2.12 21.15 2.63
N LYS A 11 2.07 19.97 3.23
CA LYS A 11 2.80 19.64 4.48
C LYS A 11 4.27 19.27 4.24
N GLY A 12 4.71 19.24 2.97
CA GLY A 12 6.10 19.00 2.61
C GLY A 12 6.42 17.60 2.08
N HIS A 13 5.44 16.69 2.01
CA HIS A 13 5.64 15.38 1.41
C HIS A 13 5.76 15.50 -0.11
N LYS A 14 6.75 14.83 -0.69
CA LYS A 14 7.08 14.97 -2.12
C LYS A 14 6.87 13.71 -2.94
N LYS A 15 6.83 12.55 -2.30
CA LYS A 15 6.73 11.25 -2.96
C LYS A 15 5.58 10.45 -2.37
N PHE A 16 4.77 9.86 -3.25
CA PHE A 16 3.58 9.11 -2.89
C PHE A 16 3.59 7.75 -3.58
N LEU A 17 3.63 6.68 -2.81
CA LEU A 17 3.49 5.31 -3.29
C LEU A 17 2.04 4.88 -3.13
N ILE A 18 1.35 4.61 -4.22
CA ILE A 18 -0.04 4.16 -4.23
C ILE A 18 -0.09 2.71 -4.66
N PHE A 19 -0.71 1.86 -3.83
CA PHE A 19 -0.95 0.46 -4.17
C PHE A 19 -2.40 0.21 -4.51
N THR A 20 -2.61 -0.61 -5.54
CA THR A 20 -3.89 -1.22 -5.89
C THR A 20 -3.68 -2.67 -6.33
N GLN A 21 -4.67 -3.55 -6.11
CA GLN A 21 -4.62 -4.93 -6.57
C GLN A 21 -4.91 -5.05 -8.07
N PHE A 22 -5.67 -4.09 -8.63
CA PHE A 22 -6.26 -4.22 -9.95
C PHE A 22 -5.59 -3.33 -10.98
N ARG A 23 -5.26 -3.91 -12.13
CA ARG A 23 -4.68 -3.17 -13.26
C ARG A 23 -5.63 -2.07 -13.79
N THR A 24 -6.91 -2.38 -13.89
CA THR A 24 -7.93 -1.42 -14.32
C THR A 24 -8.03 -0.22 -13.38
N THR A 25 -7.89 -0.44 -12.08
CA THR A 25 -7.82 0.63 -11.07
C THR A 25 -6.53 1.43 -11.22
N GLN A 26 -5.39 0.79 -11.49
CA GLN A 26 -4.13 1.49 -11.76
C GLN A 26 -4.27 2.44 -12.95
N ASP A 27 -4.86 1.97 -14.06
CA ASP A 27 -5.07 2.77 -15.27
C ASP A 27 -6.02 3.96 -14.99
N TYR A 28 -7.10 3.72 -14.24
CA TYR A 28 -8.01 4.78 -13.80
C TYR A 28 -7.31 5.82 -12.92
N LEU A 29 -6.52 5.39 -11.94
CA LEU A 29 -5.77 6.29 -11.06
C LEU A 29 -4.77 7.14 -11.85
N ALA A 30 -4.05 6.54 -12.79
CA ALA A 30 -3.13 7.26 -13.66
C ALA A 30 -3.86 8.35 -14.48
N LEU A 31 -5.09 8.07 -14.92
CA LEU A 31 -5.91 9.03 -15.65
C LEU A 31 -6.35 10.20 -14.76
N ILE A 32 -6.89 9.94 -13.57
CA ILE A 32 -7.40 11.02 -12.68
C ILE A 32 -6.29 11.83 -12.02
N LEU A 33 -5.09 11.28 -11.92
CA LEU A 33 -3.91 11.94 -11.35
C LEU A 33 -3.04 12.64 -12.39
N ASN A 34 -3.56 12.89 -13.60
CA ASN A 34 -2.83 13.51 -14.71
C ASN A 34 -2.29 14.93 -14.44
N GLY A 35 -2.71 15.57 -13.36
CA GLY A 35 -2.15 16.85 -12.88
C GLY A 35 -0.87 16.71 -12.05
N PHE A 36 -0.36 15.48 -11.85
CA PHE A 36 0.89 15.17 -11.17
C PHE A 36 1.83 14.42 -12.11
N ASP A 37 3.12 14.39 -11.79
CA ASP A 37 4.06 13.51 -12.50
C ASP A 37 3.94 12.09 -11.96
N VAL A 38 3.29 11.22 -12.75
CA VAL A 38 2.91 9.86 -12.36
C VAL A 38 3.73 8.82 -13.12
N VAL A 39 4.19 7.81 -12.40
CA VAL A 39 4.79 6.58 -12.95
C VAL A 39 3.93 5.39 -12.57
N VAL A 40 3.72 4.46 -13.50
CA VAL A 40 3.05 3.19 -13.23
C VAL A 40 4.08 2.07 -13.11
N PHE A 41 3.78 1.08 -12.24
CA PHE A 41 4.64 -0.04 -11.97
C PHE A 41 3.81 -1.32 -11.78
N ASN A 42 3.98 -2.31 -12.64
CA ASN A 42 3.17 -3.52 -12.63
C ASN A 42 3.90 -4.76 -13.15
N GLY A 43 3.24 -5.92 -13.04
CA GLY A 43 3.81 -7.21 -13.38
C GLY A 43 4.09 -7.44 -14.87
N SER A 44 3.44 -6.70 -15.79
CA SER A 44 3.68 -6.84 -17.23
C SER A 44 4.96 -6.16 -17.72
N MET A 45 5.57 -5.34 -16.88
CA MET A 45 6.83 -4.64 -17.20
C MET A 45 8.00 -5.61 -17.12
N ASN A 46 8.92 -5.51 -18.08
CA ASN A 46 10.19 -6.21 -18.02
C ASN A 46 11.14 -5.57 -16.99
N ARG A 47 12.30 -6.18 -16.77
CA ARG A 47 13.25 -5.74 -15.76
C ARG A 47 13.72 -4.30 -15.98
N ASP A 48 14.08 -3.94 -17.22
CA ASP A 48 14.61 -2.61 -17.54
C ASP A 48 13.54 -1.53 -17.35
N GLN A 49 12.30 -1.80 -17.76
CA GLN A 49 11.15 -0.92 -17.54
C GLN A 49 10.88 -0.71 -16.05
N LYS A 50 11.00 -1.76 -15.23
CA LYS A 50 10.85 -1.67 -13.78
C LYS A 50 11.95 -0.83 -13.14
N GLU A 51 13.20 -1.01 -13.57
CA GLU A 51 14.33 -0.23 -13.06
C GLU A 51 14.20 1.26 -13.44
N GLU A 52 13.82 1.55 -14.67
CA GLU A 52 13.59 2.92 -15.13
C GLU A 52 12.42 3.59 -14.39
N ALA A 53 11.31 2.87 -14.14
CA ALA A 53 10.18 3.38 -13.37
C ALA A 53 10.58 3.78 -11.95
N ILE A 54 11.34 2.94 -11.25
CA ILE A 54 11.83 3.23 -9.89
C ILE A 54 12.81 4.41 -9.90
N LYS A 55 13.71 4.44 -10.87
CA LYS A 55 14.66 5.55 -11.04
C LYS A 55 13.91 6.86 -11.27
N ARG A 56 12.95 6.89 -12.20
CA ARG A 56 12.13 8.07 -12.47
C ARG A 56 11.34 8.50 -11.23
N PHE A 57 10.77 7.55 -10.47
CA PHE A 57 10.07 7.87 -9.22
C PHE A 57 11.03 8.47 -8.19
N ARG A 58 12.25 7.97 -8.07
CA ARG A 58 13.26 8.53 -7.17
C ARG A 58 13.66 9.95 -7.56
N ASP A 59 13.94 10.16 -8.84
CA ASP A 59 14.65 11.35 -9.32
C ASP A 59 13.68 12.52 -9.62
N SER A 60 12.51 12.26 -10.18
CA SER A 60 11.61 13.31 -10.67
C SER A 60 10.14 13.11 -10.31
N ALA A 61 9.55 11.94 -10.58
CA ALA A 61 8.10 11.76 -10.45
C ALA A 61 7.61 11.90 -9.01
N GLU A 62 6.40 12.43 -8.85
CA GLU A 62 5.76 12.65 -7.55
C GLU A 62 5.04 11.40 -7.05
N ILE A 63 4.44 10.63 -7.97
CA ILE A 63 3.57 9.51 -7.65
C ILE A 63 4.03 8.25 -8.39
N LEU A 64 4.15 7.15 -7.66
CA LEU A 64 4.24 5.81 -8.23
C LEU A 64 2.96 5.03 -7.91
N ILE A 65 2.27 4.54 -8.93
CA ILE A 65 1.12 3.66 -8.77
C ILE A 65 1.56 2.23 -9.08
N ALA A 66 1.57 1.38 -8.06
CA ALA A 66 2.05 0.00 -8.15
C ALA A 66 0.91 -1.01 -8.00
N THR A 67 0.98 -2.10 -8.77
CA THR A 67 0.26 -3.33 -8.46
C THR A 67 1.19 -4.31 -7.72
N GLU A 68 0.61 -5.26 -6.98
CA GLU A 68 1.39 -6.22 -6.17
C GLU A 68 2.41 -7.00 -6.98
N ALA A 69 2.02 -7.50 -8.15
CA ALA A 69 2.90 -8.25 -9.05
C ALA A 69 4.10 -7.41 -9.58
N GLY A 70 4.01 -6.09 -9.51
CA GLY A 70 5.09 -5.19 -9.89
C GLY A 70 6.05 -4.88 -8.75
N GLY A 71 5.52 -4.80 -7.51
CA GLY A 71 6.22 -4.24 -6.36
C GLY A 71 7.21 -5.15 -5.63
N GLU A 72 7.31 -6.42 -5.97
CA GLU A 72 8.14 -7.36 -5.23
C GLU A 72 9.63 -6.99 -5.25
N GLY A 73 10.24 -6.94 -4.06
CA GLY A 73 11.70 -6.84 -3.86
C GLY A 73 12.32 -5.44 -4.04
N ARG A 74 11.58 -4.40 -4.38
CA ARG A 74 12.16 -3.06 -4.62
C ARG A 74 12.11 -2.18 -3.38
N ASN A 75 13.25 -1.54 -3.07
CA ASN A 75 13.39 -0.61 -1.97
C ASN A 75 13.03 0.82 -2.42
N MET A 76 12.10 1.46 -1.73
CA MET A 76 11.62 2.81 -2.01
C MET A 76 11.65 3.69 -0.74
N GLN A 77 12.66 3.53 0.11
CA GLN A 77 12.82 4.27 1.38
C GLN A 77 12.98 5.79 1.22
N PHE A 78 13.18 6.27 -0.01
CA PHE A 78 13.13 7.70 -0.34
C PHE A 78 11.70 8.25 -0.35
N CYS A 79 10.68 7.40 -0.27
CA CYS A 79 9.27 7.75 -0.17
C CYS A 79 8.81 7.53 1.27
N ASP A 80 8.09 8.48 1.84
CA ASP A 80 7.60 8.47 3.22
C ASP A 80 6.07 8.34 3.32
N VAL A 81 5.35 8.34 2.19
CA VAL A 81 3.90 8.20 2.15
C VAL A 81 3.49 6.99 1.32
N LEU A 82 2.74 6.09 1.95
CA LEU A 82 2.12 4.94 1.29
C LEU A 82 0.60 5.07 1.38
N ILE A 83 -0.07 4.91 0.24
CA ILE A 83 -1.53 4.93 0.13
C ILE A 83 -1.99 3.57 -0.41
N ASN A 84 -2.71 2.80 0.40
CA ASN A 84 -3.43 1.63 -0.05
C ASN A 84 -4.78 2.07 -0.59
N TYR A 85 -4.93 2.15 -1.91
CA TYR A 85 -6.18 2.52 -2.56
C TYR A 85 -7.25 1.45 -2.39
N ASP A 86 -6.83 0.20 -2.37
CA ASP A 86 -7.58 -0.95 -1.92
C ASP A 86 -6.71 -1.81 -1.00
N LEU A 87 -7.35 -2.51 -0.07
CA LEU A 87 -6.65 -3.37 0.89
C LEU A 87 -6.64 -4.81 0.37
N PRO A 88 -5.47 -5.47 0.34
CA PRO A 88 -5.40 -6.89 0.12
C PRO A 88 -5.98 -7.64 1.33
N TRP A 89 -6.56 -8.81 1.09
CA TRP A 89 -7.11 -9.66 2.13
C TRP A 89 -6.05 -10.34 3.02
N SER A 90 -4.81 -10.36 2.58
CA SER A 90 -3.69 -10.95 3.30
C SER A 90 -2.94 -9.90 4.11
N PRO A 91 -2.83 -10.03 5.44
CA PRO A 91 -2.01 -9.16 6.29
C PRO A 91 -0.55 -9.14 5.86
N LEU A 92 -0.02 -10.28 5.42
CA LEU A 92 1.34 -10.40 4.90
C LEU A 92 1.59 -9.47 3.69
N LYS A 93 0.62 -9.34 2.80
CA LYS A 93 0.72 -8.42 1.66
C LYS A 93 0.77 -6.96 2.10
N ILE A 94 0.01 -6.59 3.13
CA ILE A 94 0.04 -5.24 3.70
C ILE A 94 1.41 -4.96 4.31
N GLU A 95 1.93 -5.89 5.08
CA GLU A 95 3.27 -5.79 5.67
C GLU A 95 4.34 -5.69 4.58
N GLN A 96 4.25 -6.49 3.52
CA GLN A 96 5.14 -6.41 2.36
C GLN A 96 5.06 -5.05 1.65
N ARG A 97 3.88 -4.44 1.53
CA ARG A 97 3.72 -3.08 1.00
C ARG A 97 4.42 -2.06 1.88
N ILE A 98 4.18 -2.10 3.19
CA ILE A 98 4.81 -1.22 4.18
C ILE A 98 6.33 -1.37 4.14
N GLY A 99 6.84 -2.59 4.07
CA GLY A 99 8.27 -2.88 3.96
C GLY A 99 8.97 -2.31 2.72
N ARG A 100 8.22 -1.76 1.73
CA ARG A 100 8.82 -1.05 0.59
C ARG A 100 9.37 0.31 0.97
N ILE A 101 8.72 0.99 1.89
CA ILE A 101 9.08 2.35 2.30
C ILE A 101 9.62 2.41 3.74
N HIS A 102 9.28 1.43 4.59
CA HIS A 102 9.74 1.34 5.96
C HIS A 102 10.80 0.25 6.14
N ARG A 103 11.89 0.59 6.80
CA ARG A 103 12.91 -0.36 7.24
C ARG A 103 13.46 0.04 8.60
N PHE A 104 13.94 -0.94 9.34
CA PHE A 104 14.64 -0.70 10.60
C PHE A 104 15.80 0.28 10.41
N GLY A 105 15.81 1.35 11.24
CA GLY A 105 16.83 2.40 11.15
C GLY A 105 16.52 3.55 10.19
N GLN A 106 15.31 3.61 9.61
CA GLN A 106 14.90 4.75 8.79
C GLN A 106 14.72 6.00 9.66
N PRO A 107 15.31 7.15 9.28
CA PRO A 107 15.29 8.35 10.11
C PRO A 107 13.96 9.12 10.05
N ASN A 108 13.13 8.87 9.03
CA ASN A 108 11.88 9.58 8.79
C ASN A 108 10.67 8.73 9.16
N ASP A 109 9.66 9.37 9.73
CA ASP A 109 8.36 8.74 9.96
C ASP A 109 7.70 8.38 8.63
N VAL A 110 7.08 7.21 8.59
CA VAL A 110 6.33 6.73 7.43
C VAL A 110 4.84 6.91 7.69
N HIS A 111 4.15 7.50 6.73
CA HIS A 111 2.71 7.76 6.79
C HIS A 111 1.97 6.77 5.89
N ILE A 112 1.07 6.00 6.49
CA ILE A 112 0.29 4.97 5.80
C ILE A 112 -1.18 5.36 5.81
N TYR A 113 -1.78 5.46 4.63
CA TYR A 113 -3.20 5.77 4.43
C TYR A 113 -3.90 4.60 3.77
N ASN A 114 -4.95 4.12 4.42
CA ASN A 114 -5.77 3.02 3.92
C ASN A 114 -7.14 3.55 3.49
N PHE A 115 -7.52 3.32 2.24
CA PHE A 115 -8.86 3.62 1.76
C PHE A 115 -9.76 2.40 1.95
N SER A 116 -10.92 2.62 2.57
CA SER A 116 -11.98 1.64 2.65
C SER A 116 -13.33 2.30 2.37
N THR A 117 -14.29 1.54 1.89
CA THR A 117 -15.67 2.01 1.73
C THR A 117 -16.44 1.66 2.99
N ARG A 118 -17.20 2.61 3.53
CA ARG A 118 -18.01 2.39 4.73
C ARG A 118 -19.07 1.31 4.51
N ASN A 119 -19.37 0.55 5.55
CA ASN A 119 -20.33 -0.56 5.54
C ASN A 119 -20.00 -1.64 4.49
N THR A 120 -18.72 -1.94 4.31
CA THR A 120 -18.26 -3.01 3.44
C THR A 120 -17.35 -3.97 4.18
N VAL A 121 -17.13 -5.14 3.60
CA VAL A 121 -16.14 -6.12 4.09
C VAL A 121 -14.74 -5.48 4.21
N ALA A 122 -14.39 -4.58 3.29
CA ALA A 122 -13.11 -3.86 3.35
C ALA A 122 -12.95 -3.01 4.62
N GLU A 123 -14.02 -2.43 5.16
CA GLU A 123 -13.98 -1.72 6.44
C GLU A 123 -13.75 -2.66 7.61
N ARG A 124 -14.46 -3.81 7.66
CA ARG A 124 -14.25 -4.84 8.69
C ARG A 124 -12.82 -5.39 8.66
N VAL A 125 -12.29 -5.67 7.48
CA VAL A 125 -10.89 -6.08 7.29
C VAL A 125 -9.93 -5.02 7.84
N LEU A 126 -10.18 -3.75 7.55
CA LEU A 126 -9.35 -2.66 8.07
C LEU A 126 -9.39 -2.56 9.59
N GLU A 127 -10.56 -2.75 10.21
CA GLU A 127 -10.71 -2.76 11.67
C GLU A 127 -9.88 -3.87 12.30
N VAL A 128 -10.02 -5.10 11.82
CA VAL A 128 -9.25 -6.26 12.30
C VAL A 128 -7.75 -6.03 12.13
N LEU A 129 -7.32 -5.57 10.96
CA LEU A 129 -5.90 -5.28 10.70
C LEU A 129 -5.35 -4.18 11.59
N THR A 130 -6.14 -3.12 11.84
CA THR A 130 -5.71 -2.00 12.69
C THR A 130 -5.57 -2.44 14.14
N GLU A 131 -6.49 -3.26 14.64
CA GLU A 131 -6.44 -3.80 15.99
C GLU A 131 -5.24 -4.74 16.17
N LYS A 132 -5.04 -5.65 15.24
CA LYS A 132 -3.94 -6.62 15.30
C LYS A 132 -2.57 -5.98 15.06
N LEU A 133 -2.45 -4.99 14.18
CA LEU A 133 -1.19 -4.25 13.98
C LEU A 133 -0.77 -3.47 15.23
N LYS A 134 -1.71 -2.92 16.01
CA LYS A 134 -1.40 -2.34 17.33
C LYS A 134 -0.80 -3.38 18.30
N ILE A 135 -1.30 -4.60 18.26
CA ILE A 135 -0.75 -5.71 19.07
C ILE A 135 0.68 -6.04 18.60
N PHE A 136 0.97 -5.94 17.29
CA PHE A 136 2.33 -6.14 16.76
C PHE A 136 3.33 -5.08 17.25
N GLU A 137 2.93 -3.81 17.29
CA GLU A 137 3.79 -2.73 17.81
C GLU A 137 4.11 -2.92 19.30
N GLU A 138 3.21 -3.54 20.06
CA GLU A 138 3.35 -3.81 21.50
C GLU A 138 4.05 -5.15 21.82
N SER A 139 4.11 -6.08 20.86
CA SER A 139 4.63 -7.44 21.05
C SER A 139 5.87 -7.72 20.20
N ILE A 140 7.04 -7.50 20.75
CA ILE A 140 8.30 -7.93 20.13
C ILE A 140 8.43 -9.45 20.26
N GLY A 141 8.16 -10.23 19.21
CA GLY A 141 8.67 -11.58 19.17
C GLY A 141 7.96 -12.76 18.52
N THR A 142 6.73 -12.68 18.01
CA THR A 142 6.10 -13.84 17.35
C THR A 142 5.23 -13.47 16.12
N PRO A 143 5.86 -13.09 15.00
CA PRO A 143 5.11 -12.66 13.80
C PRO A 143 4.24 -13.76 13.18
N ASP A 144 4.77 -14.98 13.06
CA ASP A 144 4.14 -16.02 12.22
C ASP A 144 2.84 -16.60 12.82
N ILE A 145 2.77 -16.79 14.14
CA ILE A 145 1.57 -17.34 14.79
C ILE A 145 0.42 -16.32 14.77
N MET A 146 0.74 -15.06 14.95
CA MET A 146 -0.26 -13.98 14.93
C MET A 146 -0.77 -13.72 13.50
N LEU A 147 0.09 -13.82 12.48
CA LEU A 147 -0.31 -13.71 11.08
C LEU A 147 -1.32 -14.81 10.69
N GLY A 148 -1.09 -16.05 11.12
CA GLY A 148 -2.03 -17.16 10.90
C GLY A 148 -3.41 -16.88 11.52
N GLN A 149 -3.47 -16.40 12.75
CA GLN A 149 -4.73 -16.06 13.44
C GLN A 149 -5.49 -14.92 12.72
N ILE A 150 -4.77 -13.92 12.21
CA ILE A 150 -5.38 -12.83 11.43
C ILE A 150 -5.93 -13.36 10.10
N GLU A 151 -5.21 -14.24 9.43
CA GLU A 151 -5.66 -14.85 8.17
C GLU A 151 -6.94 -15.68 8.37
N ASP A 152 -7.02 -16.46 9.44
CA ASP A 152 -8.22 -17.24 9.80
C ASP A 152 -9.42 -16.30 10.06
N GLU A 153 -9.25 -15.25 10.86
CA GLU A 153 -10.32 -14.29 11.16
C GLU A 153 -10.79 -13.52 9.92
N LEU A 154 -9.89 -13.18 9.01
CA LEU A 154 -10.23 -12.56 7.73
C LEU A 154 -10.96 -13.53 6.79
N GLN A 155 -10.61 -14.82 6.82
CA GLN A 155 -11.30 -15.86 6.07
C GLN A 155 -12.75 -16.00 6.54
N ASP A 156 -12.99 -16.03 7.86
CA ASP A 156 -14.33 -16.09 8.43
C ASP A 156 -15.20 -14.90 8.00
N ILE A 157 -14.66 -13.67 8.04
CA ILE A 157 -15.35 -12.47 7.58
C ILE A 157 -15.73 -12.57 6.10
N TYR A 158 -14.86 -13.16 5.28
CA TYR A 158 -15.12 -13.34 3.84
C TYR A 158 -16.22 -14.36 3.59
N GLU A 159 -16.20 -15.49 4.31
CA GLU A 159 -17.22 -16.53 4.18
C GLU A 159 -18.60 -16.04 4.60
N GLU A 160 -18.70 -15.31 5.73
CA GLU A 160 -19.94 -14.65 6.17
C GLU A 160 -20.51 -13.72 5.08
N ALA A 161 -19.65 -12.86 4.51
CA ALA A 161 -20.07 -11.88 3.50
C ALA A 161 -20.45 -12.52 2.14
N SER A 162 -20.01 -13.75 1.88
CA SER A 162 -20.33 -14.49 0.65
C SER A 162 -21.69 -15.20 0.72
N HIS A 163 -22.28 -15.27 1.92
CA HIS A 163 -23.58 -15.91 2.17
C HIS A 163 -24.72 -14.90 2.33
N GLU A 164 -24.46 -13.59 2.30
CA GLU A 164 -25.45 -12.52 2.20
C GLU A 164 -25.68 -12.10 0.73
#